data_8542083b49d3de019182ef4923d91bcd
#
_entry.id   8542083b49d3de019182ef4923d91bcd
#
_cell.length_a   1.000
_cell.length_b   1.000
_cell.length_c   1.000
_cell.angle_alpha   90.00
_cell.angle_beta   90.00
_cell.angle_gamma   90.00
#
_symmetry.space_group_name_H-M   'P 1'
#
loop_
_entity.id
_entity.type
_entity.pdbx_description
1 polymer ?
#
loop_
_entity_poly.entity_id
_entity_poly.type
_entity_poly.pdbx_seq_one_letter_code
_entity_poly.pdbx_strand_id
1 'polypeptide(L)'
;MANFIHPTAIIGENVILGDNNYIGAYCIIGDPAEHKKFWGQEKGKVIIGDNNIITGLVTIDAGTEYDTFIRNNCFIMKHAHIGHDCRIWDNVTISCGAKIGGHSIIKEYSNIGLNAVLHQFSIIEQGCMIGASAFFKGQSKEYSKYAGVPAKYLSPNIKL
;
A
#
# COMPACT_ATOMS: atom_id res chain seq x y z
N MET A 1 -2.82 21.31 7.02
CA MET A 1 -1.49 21.84 6.63
C MET A 1 -1.19 21.46 5.19
N ALA A 2 -0.36 22.24 4.49
CA ALA A 2 -0.06 21.97 3.08
C ALA A 2 0.70 20.67 2.90
N ASN A 3 0.47 19.99 1.77
CA ASN A 3 1.21 18.81 1.36
C ASN A 3 2.61 19.23 0.85
N PHE A 4 3.63 18.42 1.12
CA PHE A 4 4.90 18.49 0.42
C PHE A 4 4.89 17.48 -0.72
N ILE A 5 5.04 17.94 -1.95
CA ILE A 5 5.15 17.08 -3.14
C ILE A 5 6.46 17.42 -3.83
N HIS A 6 7.36 16.43 -3.90
CA HIS A 6 8.64 16.63 -4.58
C HIS A 6 8.42 16.96 -6.08
N PRO A 7 9.17 17.91 -6.66
CA PRO A 7 8.96 18.33 -8.05
C PRO A 7 9.07 17.24 -9.12
N THR A 8 9.74 16.12 -8.80
CA THR A 8 9.86 14.96 -9.70
C THR A 8 8.76 13.92 -9.52
N ALA A 9 7.84 14.11 -8.56
CA ALA A 9 6.71 13.21 -8.40
C ALA A 9 5.67 13.46 -9.51
N ILE A 10 5.08 12.39 -10.01
CA ILE A 10 3.99 12.43 -10.99
C ILE A 10 2.70 12.07 -10.26
N ILE A 11 1.77 13.02 -10.20
CA ILE A 11 0.48 12.85 -9.58
C ILE A 11 -0.60 12.97 -10.65
N GLY A 12 -1.38 11.92 -10.83
CA GLY A 12 -2.48 11.89 -11.80
C GLY A 12 -3.61 12.86 -11.44
N GLU A 13 -4.37 13.30 -12.43
CA GLU A 13 -5.56 14.15 -12.22
C GLU A 13 -6.68 13.46 -11.42
N ASN A 14 -6.66 12.13 -11.42
CA ASN A 14 -7.57 11.27 -10.68
C ASN A 14 -7.16 11.04 -9.22
N VAL A 15 -6.16 11.75 -8.70
CA VAL A 15 -5.67 11.61 -7.33
C VAL A 15 -6.29 12.68 -6.44
N ILE A 16 -6.84 12.24 -5.31
CA ILE A 16 -7.36 13.12 -4.24
C ILE A 16 -6.44 12.99 -3.04
N LEU A 17 -5.83 14.09 -2.63
CA LEU A 17 -4.96 14.16 -1.46
C LEU A 17 -5.66 14.92 -0.33
N GLY A 18 -5.61 14.36 0.87
CA GLY A 18 -5.89 15.09 2.11
C GLY A 18 -4.76 16.05 2.47
N ASP A 19 -4.61 16.32 3.74
CA ASP A 19 -3.68 17.32 4.25
C ASP A 19 -2.38 16.73 4.82
N ASN A 20 -1.33 17.54 4.85
CA ASN A 20 -0.08 17.27 5.55
C ASN A 20 0.62 15.96 5.10
N ASN A 21 0.51 15.61 3.83
CA ASN A 21 1.22 14.47 3.27
C ASN A 21 2.61 14.86 2.75
N TYR A 22 3.58 13.96 2.90
CA TYR A 22 4.88 14.05 2.26
C TYR A 22 4.95 13.05 1.10
N ILE A 23 5.16 13.53 -0.13
CA ILE A 23 5.34 12.71 -1.32
C ILE A 23 6.73 12.99 -1.88
N GLY A 24 7.60 11.99 -1.78
CA GLY A 24 9.02 12.10 -2.14
C GLY A 24 9.28 11.97 -3.63
N ALA A 25 10.58 12.00 -3.96
CA ALA A 25 11.06 12.02 -5.33
C ALA A 25 10.64 10.78 -6.13
N TYR A 26 10.29 11.00 -7.41
CA TYR A 26 9.99 9.96 -8.39
C TYR A 26 8.85 9.01 -7.99
N CYS A 27 7.94 9.44 -7.13
CA CYS A 27 6.68 8.74 -6.92
C CYS A 27 5.79 8.88 -8.16
N ILE A 28 5.07 7.83 -8.52
CA ILE A 28 4.05 7.85 -9.58
C ILE A 28 2.75 7.38 -8.94
N ILE A 29 1.78 8.28 -8.86
CA ILE A 29 0.51 8.03 -8.17
C ILE A 29 -0.64 8.34 -9.12
N GLY A 30 -1.53 7.37 -9.31
CA GLY A 30 -2.71 7.50 -10.14
C GLY A 30 -2.55 6.98 -11.56
N ASP A 31 -1.47 6.26 -11.87
CA ASP A 31 -1.33 5.59 -13.15
C ASP A 31 -2.42 4.52 -13.35
N PRO A 32 -2.74 4.17 -14.61
CA PRO A 32 -3.65 3.06 -14.91
C PRO A 32 -3.20 1.76 -14.27
N ALA A 33 -4.18 0.96 -13.87
CA ALA A 33 -3.93 -0.35 -13.29
C ALA A 33 -3.11 -1.27 -14.22
N GLU A 34 -2.13 -1.94 -13.68
CA GLU A 34 -1.35 -3.00 -14.35
C GLU A 34 -2.22 -4.26 -14.56
N HIS A 35 -3.27 -4.11 -15.36
CA HIS A 35 -4.25 -5.16 -15.60
C HIS A 35 -4.67 -5.21 -17.08
N LYS A 36 -4.48 -6.35 -17.74
CA LYS A 36 -4.71 -6.51 -19.20
C LYS A 36 -6.08 -6.00 -19.67
N LYS A 37 -7.15 -6.26 -18.91
CA LYS A 37 -8.51 -5.85 -19.26
C LYS A 37 -8.72 -4.34 -19.11
N PHE A 38 -8.02 -3.71 -18.18
CA PHE A 38 -8.26 -2.31 -17.79
C PHE A 38 -7.13 -1.36 -18.20
N TRP A 39 -6.10 -1.87 -18.87
CA TRP A 39 -4.97 -1.07 -19.34
C TRP A 39 -5.45 0.14 -20.18
N GLY A 40 -5.00 1.32 -19.78
CA GLY A 40 -5.41 2.56 -20.44
C GLY A 40 -6.86 3.00 -20.18
N GLN A 41 -7.58 2.32 -19.27
CA GLN A 41 -8.91 2.72 -18.85
C GLN A 41 -8.82 3.32 -17.45
N GLU A 42 -8.92 4.62 -17.34
CA GLU A 42 -9.00 5.33 -16.06
C GLU A 42 -10.45 5.33 -15.58
N LYS A 43 -10.80 4.46 -14.66
CA LYS A 43 -12.15 4.39 -14.09
C LYS A 43 -12.21 4.78 -12.62
N GLY A 44 -11.17 4.43 -11.85
CA GLY A 44 -11.10 4.72 -10.43
C GLY A 44 -10.12 5.83 -10.12
N LYS A 45 -10.12 6.20 -8.87
CA LYS A 45 -9.24 7.22 -8.29
C LYS A 45 -8.20 6.59 -7.40
N VAL A 46 -7.23 7.41 -7.00
CA VAL A 46 -6.43 7.18 -5.80
C VAL A 46 -6.84 8.22 -4.77
N ILE A 47 -7.25 7.77 -3.60
CA ILE A 47 -7.65 8.65 -2.48
C ILE A 47 -6.65 8.43 -1.35
N ILE A 48 -5.94 9.48 -0.97
CA ILE A 48 -4.95 9.47 0.11
C ILE A 48 -5.43 10.44 1.19
N GLY A 49 -5.56 9.96 2.41
CA GLY A 49 -5.96 10.75 3.57
C GLY A 49 -4.86 11.71 4.04
N ASP A 50 -4.75 11.86 5.35
CA ASP A 50 -3.90 12.88 5.97
C ASP A 50 -2.62 12.28 6.60
N ASN A 51 -1.61 13.13 6.74
CA ASN A 51 -0.38 12.84 7.49
C ASN A 51 0.41 11.61 7.00
N ASN A 52 0.33 11.25 5.74
CA ASN A 52 1.07 10.13 5.19
C ASN A 52 2.49 10.53 4.78
N ILE A 53 3.43 9.62 4.92
CA ILE A 53 4.81 9.77 4.44
C ILE A 53 5.05 8.72 3.36
N ILE A 54 5.22 9.18 2.12
CA ILE A 54 5.52 8.36 0.93
C ILE A 54 6.91 8.77 0.46
N THR A 55 7.94 7.98 0.77
CA THR A 55 9.33 8.50 0.77
C THR A 55 9.96 8.68 -0.60
N GLY A 56 9.59 7.94 -1.60
CA GLY A 56 10.11 8.10 -2.97
C GLY A 56 10.12 6.81 -3.77
N LEU A 57 10.11 6.93 -5.11
CA LEU A 57 10.10 5.78 -6.02
C LEU A 57 8.94 4.81 -5.73
N VAL A 58 7.87 5.29 -5.14
CA VAL A 58 6.66 4.53 -4.84
C VAL A 58 5.69 4.64 -6.00
N THR A 59 5.06 3.55 -6.37
CA THR A 59 4.00 3.53 -7.37
C THR A 59 2.68 3.12 -6.76
N ILE A 60 1.60 3.83 -7.11
CA ILE A 60 0.25 3.56 -6.62
C ILE A 60 -0.71 3.64 -7.80
N ASP A 61 -1.28 2.50 -8.17
CA ASP A 61 -2.20 2.42 -9.30
C ASP A 61 -3.60 2.93 -8.94
N ALA A 62 -4.24 3.54 -9.90
CA ALA A 62 -5.66 3.89 -9.83
C ALA A 62 -6.54 2.64 -9.79
N GLY A 63 -7.72 2.78 -9.23
CA GLY A 63 -8.66 1.69 -9.15
C GLY A 63 -9.26 1.30 -10.51
N THR A 64 -9.82 0.10 -10.57
CA THR A 64 -10.53 -0.42 -11.74
C THR A 64 -12.03 -0.55 -11.50
N GLU A 65 -12.40 -1.19 -10.43
CA GLU A 65 -13.78 -1.38 -9.98
C GLU A 65 -14.13 -0.50 -8.79
N TYR A 66 -13.15 -0.25 -7.95
CA TYR A 66 -13.22 0.62 -6.78
C TYR A 66 -12.07 1.64 -6.83
N ASP A 67 -12.07 2.62 -5.92
CA ASP A 67 -10.93 3.49 -5.76
C ASP A 67 -9.81 2.78 -4.97
N THR A 68 -8.56 3.04 -5.31
CA THR A 68 -7.42 2.70 -4.46
C THR A 68 -7.39 3.70 -3.30
N PHE A 69 -7.34 3.19 -2.08
CA PHE A 69 -7.53 4.01 -0.90
C PHE A 69 -6.41 3.83 0.12
N ILE A 70 -5.81 4.94 0.55
CA ILE A 70 -4.82 5.00 1.64
C ILE A 70 -5.36 5.97 2.68
N ARG A 71 -5.54 5.50 3.91
CA ARG A 71 -6.04 6.33 5.00
C ARG A 71 -4.95 7.24 5.57
N ASN A 72 -4.88 7.35 6.88
CA ASN A 72 -4.07 8.36 7.53
C ASN A 72 -2.84 7.77 8.23
N ASN A 73 -1.82 8.59 8.42
CA ASN A 73 -0.63 8.27 9.21
C ASN A 73 0.13 7.03 8.70
N CYS A 74 0.03 6.71 7.42
CA CYS A 74 0.77 5.59 6.84
C CYS A 74 2.21 5.98 6.50
N PHE A 75 3.12 5.02 6.60
CA PHE A 75 4.50 5.17 6.18
C PHE A 75 4.83 4.19 5.06
N ILE A 76 4.97 4.71 3.84
CA ILE A 76 5.20 3.93 2.62
C ILE A 76 6.60 4.25 2.11
N MET A 77 7.45 3.24 2.12
CA MET A 77 8.87 3.40 1.86
C MET A 77 9.24 3.15 0.40
N LYS A 78 10.47 3.51 0.06
CA LYS A 78 11.01 3.47 -1.30
C LYS A 78 10.77 2.15 -2.01
N HIS A 79 10.45 2.24 -3.30
CA HIS A 79 10.21 1.12 -4.19
C HIS A 79 9.01 0.23 -3.82
N ALA A 80 8.17 0.64 -2.88
CA ALA A 80 6.91 -0.03 -2.66
C ALA A 80 5.97 0.17 -3.87
N HIS A 81 5.18 -0.85 -4.16
CA HIS A 81 4.11 -0.78 -5.16
C HIS A 81 2.79 -1.14 -4.50
N ILE A 82 1.77 -0.32 -4.74
CA ILE A 82 0.39 -0.57 -4.31
C ILE A 82 -0.46 -0.70 -5.57
N GLY A 83 -0.93 -1.91 -5.83
CA GLY A 83 -1.79 -2.21 -6.96
C GLY A 83 -3.19 -1.60 -6.85
N HIS A 84 -3.91 -1.66 -7.93
CA HIS A 84 -5.26 -1.12 -8.07
C HIS A 84 -6.26 -1.67 -7.06
N ASP A 85 -7.27 -0.90 -6.69
CA ASP A 85 -8.36 -1.30 -5.79
C ASP A 85 -7.92 -1.70 -4.37
N CYS A 86 -6.68 -1.42 -3.99
CA CYS A 86 -6.19 -1.69 -2.64
C CYS A 86 -6.78 -0.75 -1.60
N ARG A 87 -6.91 -1.24 -0.36
CA ARG A 87 -7.36 -0.45 0.78
C ARG A 87 -6.33 -0.56 1.91
N ILE A 88 -5.65 0.53 2.17
CA ILE A 88 -4.65 0.66 3.23
C ILE A 88 -5.25 1.51 4.35
N TRP A 89 -5.35 0.94 5.55
CA TRP A 89 -5.97 1.59 6.69
C TRP A 89 -4.96 2.42 7.49
N ASP A 90 -5.41 2.99 8.61
CA ASP A 90 -4.59 3.95 9.38
C ASP A 90 -3.34 3.30 10.00
N ASN A 91 -2.27 4.07 10.10
CA ASN A 91 -1.04 3.67 10.78
C ASN A 91 -0.35 2.41 10.20
N VAL A 92 -0.54 2.15 8.92
CA VAL A 92 0.12 1.02 8.24
C VAL A 92 1.52 1.43 7.81
N THR A 93 2.47 0.51 7.98
CA THR A 93 3.83 0.63 7.44
C THR A 93 4.03 -0.35 6.29
N ILE A 94 4.46 0.16 5.13
CA ILE A 94 4.84 -0.64 3.96
C ILE A 94 6.32 -0.40 3.70
N SER A 95 7.15 -1.39 3.99
CA SER A 95 8.61 -1.27 3.92
C SER A 95 9.12 -1.26 2.50
N CYS A 96 10.40 -0.89 2.35
CA CYS A 96 11.05 -0.75 1.04
C CYS A 96 10.87 -2.01 0.17
N GLY A 97 10.48 -1.79 -1.07
CA GLY A 97 10.37 -2.85 -2.07
C GLY A 97 9.16 -3.77 -1.94
N ALA A 98 8.31 -3.60 -0.93
CA ALA A 98 7.11 -4.43 -0.79
C ALA A 98 6.16 -4.25 -1.99
N LYS A 99 5.52 -5.33 -2.42
CA LYS A 99 4.60 -5.34 -3.56
C LYS A 99 3.22 -5.80 -3.10
N ILE A 100 2.25 -4.92 -3.21
CA ILE A 100 0.87 -5.17 -2.78
C ILE A 100 0.03 -5.42 -4.02
N GLY A 101 -0.37 -6.66 -4.22
CA GLY A 101 -1.24 -7.05 -5.34
C GLY A 101 -2.63 -6.43 -5.25
N GLY A 102 -3.25 -6.21 -6.40
CA GLY A 102 -4.55 -5.54 -6.49
C GLY A 102 -5.64 -6.13 -5.59
N HIS A 103 -6.61 -5.31 -5.21
CA HIS A 103 -7.72 -5.65 -4.30
C HIS A 103 -7.31 -6.09 -2.89
N SER A 104 -6.05 -5.91 -2.50
CA SER A 104 -5.60 -6.26 -1.14
C SER A 104 -6.10 -5.25 -0.11
N ILE A 105 -6.35 -5.75 1.09
CA ILE A 105 -6.75 -4.93 2.24
C ILE A 105 -5.69 -5.09 3.33
N ILE A 106 -5.15 -3.98 3.83
CA ILE A 106 -4.21 -3.98 4.95
C ILE A 106 -4.82 -3.13 6.05
N LYS A 107 -5.17 -3.77 7.17
CA LYS A 107 -5.82 -3.10 8.29
C LYS A 107 -4.80 -2.43 9.22
N GLU A 108 -5.31 -1.65 10.15
CA GLU A 108 -4.57 -0.71 10.98
C GLU A 108 -3.39 -1.35 11.72
N TYR A 109 -2.35 -0.58 11.92
CA TYR A 109 -1.15 -0.94 12.67
C TYR A 109 -0.39 -2.15 12.13
N SER A 110 -0.67 -2.55 10.89
CA SER A 110 0.06 -3.66 10.26
C SER A 110 1.35 -3.17 9.61
N ASN A 111 2.33 -4.06 9.57
CA ASN A 111 3.64 -3.81 9.00
C ASN A 111 3.96 -4.85 7.92
N ILE A 112 4.18 -4.38 6.70
CA ILE A 112 4.59 -5.22 5.57
C ILE A 112 6.10 -5.07 5.41
N GLY A 113 6.82 -6.16 5.62
CA GLY A 113 8.28 -6.19 5.67
C GLY A 113 8.96 -5.91 4.34
N LEU A 114 10.27 -5.69 4.38
CA LEU A 114 11.13 -5.42 3.23
C LEU A 114 10.93 -6.48 2.13
N ASN A 115 10.68 -6.06 0.90
CA ASN A 115 10.49 -6.92 -0.26
C ASN A 115 9.42 -8.02 -0.08
N ALA A 116 8.52 -7.90 0.87
CA ALA A 116 7.39 -8.82 0.99
C ALA A 116 6.43 -8.64 -0.18
N VAL A 117 5.78 -9.73 -0.58
CA VAL A 117 4.82 -9.75 -1.68
C VAL A 117 3.47 -10.23 -1.15
N LEU A 118 2.44 -9.41 -1.30
CA LEU A 118 1.06 -9.81 -1.08
C LEU A 118 0.42 -10.17 -2.42
N HIS A 119 -0.06 -11.40 -2.54
CA HIS A 119 -0.86 -11.79 -3.69
C HIS A 119 -2.15 -10.97 -3.74
N GLN A 120 -2.68 -10.71 -4.94
CA GLN A 120 -3.97 -10.03 -5.10
C GLN A 120 -5.06 -10.63 -4.21
N PHE A 121 -6.00 -9.80 -3.74
CA PHE A 121 -7.08 -10.17 -2.82
C PHE A 121 -6.62 -10.66 -1.44
N SER A 122 -5.40 -10.38 -1.05
CA SER A 122 -4.93 -10.67 0.31
C SER A 122 -5.58 -9.72 1.33
N ILE A 123 -5.86 -10.25 2.52
CA ILE A 123 -6.37 -9.47 3.64
C ILE A 123 -5.40 -9.63 4.81
N ILE A 124 -4.75 -8.54 5.16
CA ILE A 124 -3.91 -8.45 6.36
C ILE A 124 -4.74 -7.80 7.45
N GLU A 125 -5.07 -8.58 8.45
CA GLU A 125 -5.84 -8.14 9.60
C GLU A 125 -5.03 -7.18 10.49
N GLN A 126 -5.71 -6.51 11.41
CA GLN A 126 -5.13 -5.49 12.29
C GLN A 126 -3.91 -6.00 13.06
N GLY A 127 -2.90 -5.15 13.20
CA GLY A 127 -1.73 -5.40 14.01
C GLY A 127 -0.83 -6.55 13.55
N CYS A 128 -0.91 -6.93 12.28
CA CYS A 128 -0.11 -8.01 11.73
C CYS A 128 1.27 -7.55 11.28
N MET A 129 2.22 -8.48 11.27
CA MET A 129 3.52 -8.30 10.66
C MET A 129 3.78 -9.37 9.60
N ILE A 130 4.04 -8.94 8.39
CA ILE A 130 4.50 -9.80 7.30
C ILE A 130 6.01 -9.66 7.19
N GLY A 131 6.73 -10.75 7.37
CA GLY A 131 8.19 -10.77 7.39
C GLY A 131 8.83 -10.34 6.07
N ALA A 132 10.10 -9.94 6.14
CA ALA A 132 10.86 -9.57 4.94
C ALA A 132 10.90 -10.72 3.93
N SER A 133 10.76 -10.39 2.65
CA SER A 133 10.76 -11.33 1.51
C SER A 133 9.71 -12.45 1.60
N ALA A 134 8.71 -12.33 2.45
CA ALA A 134 7.62 -13.29 2.53
C ALA A 134 6.68 -13.17 1.32
N PHE A 135 6.12 -14.30 0.90
CA PHE A 135 5.00 -14.34 -0.04
C PHE A 135 3.72 -14.71 0.70
N PHE A 136 2.82 -13.77 0.84
CA PHE A 136 1.55 -13.96 1.55
C PHE A 136 0.37 -14.02 0.58
N LYS A 137 -0.56 -14.95 0.83
CA LYS A 137 -1.82 -15.10 0.10
C LYS A 137 -2.93 -15.48 1.07
N GLY A 138 -4.09 -14.89 0.90
CA GLY A 138 -5.28 -15.21 1.69
C GLY A 138 -5.52 -14.18 2.79
N GLN A 139 -5.96 -14.62 3.96
CA GLN A 139 -6.31 -13.77 5.09
C GLN A 139 -5.51 -14.13 6.33
N SER A 140 -4.91 -13.15 6.97
CA SER A 140 -4.19 -13.33 8.24
C SER A 140 -5.16 -13.41 9.43
N LYS A 141 -4.66 -13.86 10.58
CA LYS A 141 -5.30 -13.62 11.87
C LYS A 141 -4.83 -12.27 12.42
N GLU A 142 -5.69 -11.61 13.17
CA GLU A 142 -5.31 -10.37 13.86
C GLU A 142 -4.10 -10.56 14.78
N TYR A 143 -3.31 -9.51 14.95
CA TYR A 143 -2.15 -9.46 15.86
C TYR A 143 -1.20 -10.66 15.71
N SER A 144 -0.88 -11.00 14.48
CA SER A 144 -0.08 -12.19 14.14
C SER A 144 1.10 -11.85 13.26
N LYS A 145 2.15 -12.66 13.36
CA LYS A 145 3.34 -12.60 12.49
C LYS A 145 3.32 -13.76 11.50
N TYR A 146 3.64 -13.44 10.25
CA TYR A 146 3.76 -14.39 9.15
C TYR A 146 5.10 -14.20 8.48
N ALA A 147 5.75 -15.28 8.06
CA ALA A 147 6.99 -15.21 7.29
C ALA A 147 7.17 -16.44 6.39
N GLY A 148 8.07 -16.32 5.44
CA GLY A 148 8.45 -17.39 4.52
C GLY A 148 7.77 -17.34 3.16
N VAL A 149 8.07 -18.33 2.32
CA VAL A 149 7.54 -18.50 0.95
C VAL A 149 7.11 -19.97 0.77
N PRO A 150 5.81 -20.26 0.83
CA PRO A 150 4.69 -19.37 1.18
C PRO A 150 4.76 -18.93 2.65
N ALA A 151 4.21 -17.76 2.94
CA ALA A 151 4.18 -17.22 4.30
C ALA A 151 3.27 -18.07 5.20
N LYS A 152 3.78 -18.38 6.40
CA LYS A 152 3.07 -19.15 7.42
C LYS A 152 3.05 -18.38 8.74
N TYR A 153 2.02 -18.63 9.52
CA TYR A 153 1.93 -18.10 10.88
C TYR A 153 3.16 -18.52 11.72
N LEU A 154 3.77 -17.56 12.38
CA LEU A 154 4.89 -17.79 13.28
C LEU A 154 4.51 -17.67 14.75
N SER A 155 3.88 -16.58 15.12
CA SER A 155 3.59 -16.24 16.51
C SER A 155 2.58 -15.10 16.60
N PRO A 156 2.00 -14.84 17.79
CA PRO A 156 1.32 -13.57 18.03
C PRO A 156 2.26 -12.37 17.81
N ASN A 157 1.70 -11.25 17.39
CA ASN A 157 2.37 -9.95 17.37
C ASN A 157 1.87 -9.10 18.52
N ILE A 158 2.54 -9.17 19.67
CA ILE A 158 2.14 -8.52 20.92
C ILE A 158 2.84 -7.16 21.15
N LYS A 159 3.70 -6.74 20.22
CA LYS A 159 4.33 -5.42 20.22
C LYS A 159 3.69 -4.61 19.08
N LEU A 160 2.80 -3.75 19.47
CA LEU A 160 2.31 -2.64 18.65
C LEU A 160 3.07 -1.38 19.01
#